data_7198c4998900656724612375978d03fe
#
_entry.id   7198c4998900656724612375978d03fe
#
_cell.length_a   1.000
_cell.length_b   1.000
_cell.length_c   1.000
_cell.angle_alpha   90.00
_cell.angle_beta   90.00
_cell.angle_gamma   90.00
#
_symmetry.space_group_name_H-M   'P 1'
#
loop_
_entity.id
_entity.type
_entity.pdbx_description
1 polymer ?
#
loop_
_entity_poly.entity_id
_entity_poly.type
_entity_poly.pdbx_seq_one_letter_code
_entity_poly.pdbx_strand_id
1 'polypeptide(L)'
;MKFEPILPEATINTVTRAELIGAFSYALDITEGQPAGHCLHACWIGSHIGRALGLSPQDREDLYYTLLLKDLGCSSNAARICELYEADDRAFKQGYKTVGTGLAATIHFIASRTAKAASFPRRVGVIGHILKNGDKIAQELIVARCTRGADIARTLQFPDAVSNGIYHLDEHWDGSGRPDHLRGDAIPLASRIALLAQVADVFHTHAGRNAAIDELKRRSANWLDPVLVKAFESVATDEQFWIGLKSPFLEQRVLALAPTENAREVDDDYLDDIAGAFGKVIDAKSHFTAGHSARVADLAGRIGASMGILPSRRRWLYRAALLHDIGKLGVSNSVLDKPGPLNEREWVIMREHAAHTQAILGRVGVLADMAPIAAAHHERIDGSGYPLGLKDDQIRRETRIITVCDYFDALSSDRPYRGAMSRSETLAIIESNVGTAIDGDCYEALRLNL
;
A
#
# COMPACT_ATOMS: atom_id res chain seq x y z
N MET A 1 37.55 -9.10 -19.59
CA MET A 1 36.45 -8.15 -19.70
C MET A 1 35.54 -8.59 -20.82
N LYS A 2 34.45 -9.27 -20.51
CA LYS A 2 33.40 -9.58 -21.50
C LYS A 2 32.35 -8.48 -21.36
N PHE A 3 32.21 -7.66 -22.37
CA PHE A 3 31.11 -6.67 -22.46
C PHE A 3 29.79 -7.43 -22.57
N GLU A 4 28.92 -7.29 -21.56
CA GLU A 4 27.50 -7.65 -21.74
C GLU A 4 26.88 -6.76 -22.82
N PRO A 5 26.01 -7.31 -23.69
CA PRO A 5 25.33 -6.51 -24.68
C PRO A 5 24.45 -5.47 -23.99
N ILE A 6 24.58 -4.21 -24.43
CA ILE A 6 23.65 -3.12 -24.08
C ILE A 6 22.27 -3.59 -24.55
N LEU A 7 21.38 -3.87 -23.60
CA LEU A 7 19.97 -4.10 -23.92
C LEU A 7 19.46 -2.85 -24.66
N PRO A 8 18.67 -3.01 -25.74
CA PRO A 8 18.10 -1.87 -26.45
C PRO A 8 17.36 -0.99 -25.44
N GLU A 9 17.48 0.33 -25.60
CA GLU A 9 16.66 1.30 -24.89
C GLU A 9 15.21 0.82 -24.95
N ALA A 10 14.61 0.59 -23.79
CA ALA A 10 13.21 0.19 -23.73
C ALA A 10 12.42 1.25 -24.51
N THR A 11 11.73 0.83 -25.53
CA THR A 11 10.71 1.64 -26.18
C THR A 11 9.80 2.14 -25.06
N ILE A 12 9.80 3.45 -24.82
CA ILE A 12 8.90 4.09 -23.86
C ILE A 12 7.49 3.85 -24.41
N ASN A 13 6.87 2.74 -24.00
CA ASN A 13 5.43 2.63 -24.11
C ASN A 13 4.88 3.76 -23.22
N THR A 14 4.25 4.75 -23.82
CA THR A 14 3.62 5.86 -23.11
C THR A 14 2.57 5.28 -22.17
N VAL A 15 2.92 5.15 -20.89
CA VAL A 15 2.00 4.69 -19.85
C VAL A 15 1.21 5.88 -19.36
N THR A 16 -0.09 5.73 -19.24
CA THR A 16 -0.97 6.77 -18.71
C THR A 16 -0.94 6.77 -17.17
N ARG A 17 -1.27 7.93 -16.58
CA ARG A 17 -1.46 8.04 -15.13
C ARG A 17 -2.47 7.01 -14.60
N ALA A 18 -3.55 6.75 -15.33
CA ALA A 18 -4.58 5.82 -14.94
C ALA A 18 -4.07 4.36 -14.87
N GLU A 19 -3.27 3.93 -15.85
CA GLU A 19 -2.63 2.60 -15.83
C GLU A 19 -1.68 2.45 -14.66
N LEU A 20 -0.84 3.46 -14.41
CA LEU A 20 0.12 3.46 -13.31
C LEU A 20 -0.58 3.38 -11.95
N ILE A 21 -1.56 4.25 -11.71
CA ILE A 21 -2.32 4.27 -10.47
C ILE A 21 -3.18 3.00 -10.30
N GLY A 22 -3.81 2.52 -11.38
CA GLY A 22 -4.57 1.27 -11.37
C GLY A 22 -3.72 0.08 -10.94
N ALA A 23 -2.51 -0.04 -11.47
CA ALA A 23 -1.59 -1.11 -11.08
C ALA A 23 -1.13 -0.99 -9.62
N PHE A 24 -0.83 0.22 -9.14
CA PHE A 24 -0.47 0.44 -7.73
C PHE A 24 -1.64 0.26 -6.75
N SER A 25 -2.90 0.37 -7.20
CA SER A 25 -4.06 0.11 -6.34
C SER A 25 -4.06 -1.31 -5.75
N TYR A 26 -3.43 -2.27 -6.44
CA TYR A 26 -3.21 -3.62 -5.93
C TYR A 26 -2.38 -3.65 -4.63
N ALA A 27 -1.36 -2.80 -4.52
CA ALA A 27 -0.57 -2.67 -3.29
C ALA A 27 -1.43 -2.14 -2.12
N LEU A 28 -2.38 -1.23 -2.43
CA LEU A 28 -3.30 -0.69 -1.44
C LEU A 28 -4.30 -1.73 -0.95
N ASP A 29 -4.84 -2.57 -1.84
CA ASP A 29 -5.72 -3.68 -1.49
C ASP A 29 -5.03 -4.64 -0.50
N ILE A 30 -3.77 -5.02 -0.78
CA ILE A 30 -2.98 -5.89 0.09
C ILE A 30 -2.79 -5.26 1.47
N THR A 31 -2.54 -3.96 1.54
CA THR A 31 -2.34 -3.21 2.80
C THR A 31 -3.57 -3.29 3.71
N GLU A 32 -4.76 -3.24 3.11
CA GLU A 32 -6.05 -3.31 3.82
C GLU A 32 -6.48 -4.75 4.15
N GLY A 33 -5.73 -5.76 3.71
CA GLY A 33 -6.12 -7.16 3.82
C GLY A 33 -7.34 -7.50 2.96
N GLN A 34 -7.68 -6.66 1.99
CA GLN A 34 -8.79 -6.91 1.08
C GLN A 34 -8.38 -7.85 -0.05
N PRO A 35 -9.32 -8.59 -0.65
CA PRO A 35 -9.07 -9.31 -1.89
C PRO A 35 -8.53 -8.39 -2.97
N ALA A 36 -7.66 -8.91 -3.84
CA ALA A 36 -7.16 -8.19 -4.99
C ALA A 36 -8.31 -7.64 -5.84
N GLY A 37 -8.24 -6.36 -6.19
CA GLY A 37 -9.25 -5.68 -6.99
C GLY A 37 -10.26 -4.86 -6.17
N HIS A 38 -10.14 -4.76 -4.85
CA HIS A 38 -11.05 -3.96 -4.02
C HIS A 38 -11.13 -2.49 -4.47
N CYS A 39 -9.98 -1.84 -4.74
CA CYS A 39 -9.95 -0.48 -5.25
C CYS A 39 -10.56 -0.39 -6.67
N LEU A 40 -10.31 -1.39 -7.53
CA LEU A 40 -10.89 -1.45 -8.88
C LEU A 40 -12.42 -1.66 -8.84
N HIS A 41 -12.90 -2.54 -7.95
CA HIS A 41 -14.34 -2.72 -7.71
C HIS A 41 -15.00 -1.42 -7.23
N ALA A 42 -14.41 -0.76 -6.25
CA ALA A 42 -14.91 0.53 -5.76
C ALA A 42 -14.92 1.59 -6.88
N CYS A 43 -13.87 1.63 -7.71
CA CYS A 43 -13.78 2.53 -8.86
C CYS A 43 -14.86 2.22 -9.91
N TRP A 44 -15.10 0.95 -10.23
CA TRP A 44 -16.20 0.54 -11.10
C TRP A 44 -17.55 1.00 -10.57
N ILE A 45 -17.85 0.68 -9.31
CA ILE A 45 -19.13 1.05 -8.66
C ILE A 45 -19.31 2.56 -8.62
N GLY A 46 -18.35 3.30 -8.09
CA GLY A 46 -18.45 4.75 -7.95
C GLY A 46 -18.51 5.49 -9.28
N SER A 47 -17.78 5.05 -10.31
CA SER A 47 -17.82 5.63 -11.64
C SER A 47 -19.20 5.46 -12.30
N HIS A 48 -19.87 4.31 -12.10
CA HIS A 48 -21.24 4.10 -12.59
C HIS A 48 -22.24 4.98 -11.86
N ILE A 49 -22.09 5.16 -10.54
CA ILE A 49 -22.90 6.12 -9.77
C ILE A 49 -22.68 7.54 -10.30
N GLY A 50 -21.43 7.97 -10.49
CA GLY A 50 -21.10 9.29 -11.02
C GLY A 50 -21.72 9.55 -12.40
N ARG A 51 -21.74 8.54 -13.27
CA ARG A 51 -22.44 8.62 -14.58
C ARG A 51 -23.95 8.73 -14.42
N ALA A 52 -24.57 7.94 -13.54
CA ALA A 52 -25.99 7.97 -13.27
C ALA A 52 -26.44 9.33 -12.71
N LEU A 53 -25.58 10.01 -11.95
CA LEU A 53 -25.81 11.36 -11.43
C LEU A 53 -25.55 12.47 -12.46
N GLY A 54 -25.00 12.15 -13.63
CA GLY A 54 -24.66 13.14 -14.65
C GLY A 54 -23.49 14.06 -14.26
N LEU A 55 -22.52 13.57 -13.49
CA LEU A 55 -21.36 14.37 -13.10
C LEU A 55 -20.60 14.93 -14.30
N SER A 56 -20.04 16.13 -14.14
CA SER A 56 -19.19 16.75 -15.15
C SER A 56 -17.94 15.88 -15.44
N PRO A 57 -17.30 16.06 -16.61
CA PRO A 57 -16.05 15.33 -16.90
C PRO A 57 -15.00 15.49 -15.79
N GLN A 58 -14.80 16.72 -15.28
CA GLN A 58 -13.86 17.00 -14.21
C GLN A 58 -14.22 16.28 -12.90
N ASP A 59 -15.49 16.35 -12.47
CA ASP A 59 -15.92 15.67 -11.24
C ASP A 59 -15.79 14.15 -11.37
N ARG A 60 -15.97 13.59 -12.58
CA ARG A 60 -15.75 12.16 -12.84
C ARG A 60 -14.27 11.79 -12.78
N GLU A 61 -13.37 12.67 -13.23
CA GLU A 61 -11.93 12.48 -13.10
C GLU A 61 -11.51 12.48 -11.63
N ASP A 62 -11.92 13.49 -10.89
CA ASP A 62 -11.61 13.60 -9.46
C ASP A 62 -12.16 12.41 -8.66
N LEU A 63 -13.38 11.97 -8.98
CA LEU A 63 -14.00 10.78 -8.39
C LEU A 63 -13.21 9.50 -8.73
N TYR A 64 -12.82 9.32 -10.00
CA TYR A 64 -12.08 8.16 -10.47
C TYR A 64 -10.78 7.97 -9.68
N TYR A 65 -9.97 9.03 -9.56
CA TYR A 65 -8.71 8.94 -8.82
C TYR A 65 -8.93 8.87 -7.29
N THR A 66 -9.94 9.53 -6.76
CA THR A 66 -10.32 9.36 -5.34
C THR A 66 -10.60 7.90 -5.01
N LEU A 67 -11.35 7.20 -5.86
CA LEU A 67 -11.70 5.79 -5.68
C LEU A 67 -10.50 4.84 -5.75
N LEU A 68 -9.59 5.05 -6.70
CA LEU A 68 -8.39 4.23 -6.84
C LEU A 68 -7.39 4.45 -5.70
N LEU A 69 -7.32 5.66 -5.17
CA LEU A 69 -6.34 6.10 -4.17
C LEU A 69 -6.89 6.17 -2.74
N LYS A 70 -8.15 5.82 -2.52
CA LYS A 70 -8.85 5.95 -1.23
C LYS A 70 -8.10 5.33 -0.03
N ASP A 71 -7.31 4.30 -0.29
CA ASP A 71 -6.58 3.54 0.74
C ASP A 71 -5.09 3.93 0.88
N LEU A 72 -4.62 5.04 0.24
CA LEU A 72 -3.22 5.51 0.28
C LEU A 72 -2.66 5.68 1.71
N GLY A 73 -3.49 6.08 2.65
CA GLY A 73 -3.07 6.31 4.03
C GLY A 73 -3.16 5.09 4.93
N CYS A 74 -3.65 3.96 4.45
CA CYS A 74 -4.00 2.80 5.28
C CYS A 74 -2.80 2.07 5.90
N SER A 75 -1.60 2.24 5.36
CA SER A 75 -0.38 1.71 5.97
C SER A 75 -0.02 2.41 7.28
N SER A 76 -0.34 3.70 7.42
CA SER A 76 0.12 4.55 8.52
C SER A 76 -0.45 4.20 9.90
N ASN A 77 -1.57 3.49 9.96
CA ASN A 77 -2.19 3.07 11.22
C ASN A 77 -1.98 1.58 11.54
N ALA A 78 -1.27 0.84 10.67
CA ALA A 78 -1.13 -0.61 10.79
C ALA A 78 -0.38 -1.02 12.07
N ALA A 79 0.77 -0.42 12.34
CA ALA A 79 1.53 -0.65 13.57
C ALA A 79 0.70 -0.30 14.82
N ARG A 80 0.01 0.83 14.80
CA ARG A 80 -0.83 1.27 15.91
C ARG A 80 -2.02 0.35 16.19
N ILE A 81 -2.65 -0.17 15.14
CA ILE A 81 -3.71 -1.20 15.28
C ILE A 81 -3.14 -2.46 15.91
N CYS A 82 -1.97 -2.94 15.44
CA CYS A 82 -1.33 -4.11 16.00
C CYS A 82 -1.02 -3.94 17.50
N GLU A 83 -0.46 -2.79 17.91
CA GLU A 83 -0.16 -2.47 19.30
C GLU A 83 -1.42 -2.40 20.18
N LEU A 84 -2.44 -1.65 19.73
CA LEU A 84 -3.65 -1.40 20.52
C LEU A 84 -4.49 -2.65 20.72
N TYR A 85 -4.63 -3.45 19.65
CA TYR A 85 -5.51 -4.61 19.69
C TYR A 85 -4.76 -5.93 19.95
N GLU A 86 -3.42 -5.90 20.00
CA GLU A 86 -2.57 -7.10 20.10
C GLU A 86 -3.05 -8.18 19.11
N ALA A 87 -3.26 -7.78 17.85
CA ALA A 87 -3.86 -8.59 16.79
C ALA A 87 -3.19 -8.31 15.45
N ASP A 88 -3.38 -9.22 14.50
CA ASP A 88 -3.00 -9.02 13.09
C ASP A 88 -3.78 -7.84 12.51
N ASP A 89 -3.07 -6.77 12.09
CA ASP A 89 -3.67 -5.53 11.59
C ASP A 89 -4.51 -5.73 10.33
N ARG A 90 -4.08 -6.60 9.42
CA ARG A 90 -4.79 -6.88 8.15
C ARG A 90 -6.08 -7.65 8.41
N ALA A 91 -6.01 -8.73 9.19
CA ALA A 91 -7.19 -9.51 9.56
C ALA A 91 -8.17 -8.71 10.41
N PHE A 92 -7.66 -7.77 11.23
CA PHE A 92 -8.49 -6.87 12.03
C PHE A 92 -9.23 -5.87 11.12
N LYS A 93 -8.54 -5.18 10.22
CA LYS A 93 -9.12 -4.23 9.26
C LYS A 93 -10.17 -4.89 8.37
N GLN A 94 -9.84 -6.05 7.77
CA GLN A 94 -10.74 -6.81 6.94
C GLN A 94 -12.04 -7.18 7.69
N GLY A 95 -11.91 -7.72 8.89
CA GLY A 95 -13.05 -8.10 9.71
C GLY A 95 -13.90 -6.91 10.15
N TYR A 96 -13.26 -5.77 10.47
CA TYR A 96 -13.97 -4.57 10.92
C TYR A 96 -14.92 -3.99 9.85
N LYS A 97 -14.54 -4.05 8.57
CA LYS A 97 -15.37 -3.56 7.46
C LYS A 97 -16.72 -4.29 7.33
N THR A 98 -16.82 -5.53 7.84
CA THR A 98 -18.07 -6.33 7.84
C THR A 98 -18.89 -6.18 9.12
N VAL A 99 -18.42 -5.42 10.11
CA VAL A 99 -19.13 -5.23 11.38
C VAL A 99 -20.38 -4.36 11.15
N GLY A 100 -21.48 -4.76 11.75
CA GLY A 100 -22.71 -3.95 11.74
C GLY A 100 -22.54 -2.62 12.47
N THR A 101 -23.41 -1.64 12.18
CA THR A 101 -23.35 -0.27 12.72
C THR A 101 -23.73 -0.14 14.21
N GLY A 102 -24.11 -1.24 14.88
CA GLY A 102 -24.53 -1.21 16.29
C GLY A 102 -23.35 -1.29 17.26
N LEU A 103 -23.43 -0.56 18.38
CA LEU A 103 -22.43 -0.60 19.46
C LEU A 103 -22.16 -2.03 19.98
N ALA A 104 -23.20 -2.84 20.10
CA ALA A 104 -23.08 -4.24 20.53
C ALA A 104 -22.24 -5.07 19.56
N ALA A 105 -22.40 -4.88 18.24
CA ALA A 105 -21.62 -5.57 17.23
C ALA A 105 -20.15 -5.17 17.28
N THR A 106 -19.86 -3.88 17.46
CA THR A 106 -18.50 -3.36 17.63
C THR A 106 -17.84 -3.91 18.89
N ILE A 107 -18.52 -3.89 20.03
CA ILE A 107 -18.02 -4.47 21.28
C ILE A 107 -17.72 -5.98 21.12
N HIS A 108 -18.64 -6.71 20.52
CA HIS A 108 -18.45 -8.15 20.25
C HIS A 108 -17.24 -8.40 19.35
N PHE A 109 -17.09 -7.61 18.27
CA PHE A 109 -15.95 -7.72 17.38
C PHE A 109 -14.64 -7.47 18.12
N ILE A 110 -14.54 -6.34 18.85
CA ILE A 110 -13.36 -6.01 19.66
C ILE A 110 -13.04 -7.13 20.63
N ALA A 111 -14.03 -7.57 21.44
CA ALA A 111 -13.84 -8.64 22.41
C ALA A 111 -13.40 -9.96 21.75
N SER A 112 -13.90 -10.27 20.56
CA SER A 112 -13.59 -11.53 19.86
C SER A 112 -12.22 -11.53 19.15
N ARG A 113 -11.64 -10.35 18.84
CA ARG A 113 -10.42 -10.24 18.02
C ARG A 113 -9.19 -9.76 18.81
N THR A 114 -9.37 -9.05 19.92
CA THR A 114 -8.30 -8.40 20.68
C THR A 114 -7.55 -9.37 21.57
N ALA A 115 -6.22 -9.28 21.59
CA ALA A 115 -5.29 -9.93 22.53
C ALA A 115 -5.55 -11.43 22.74
N LYS A 116 -5.83 -12.18 21.66
CA LYS A 116 -6.19 -13.62 21.76
C LYS A 116 -5.10 -14.49 22.34
N ALA A 117 -3.84 -14.13 22.11
CA ALA A 117 -2.67 -14.89 22.61
C ALA A 117 -2.26 -14.48 24.02
N ALA A 118 -2.85 -13.41 24.58
CA ALA A 118 -2.50 -12.90 25.90
C ALA A 118 -3.18 -13.69 27.03
N SER A 119 -2.63 -13.58 28.25
CA SER A 119 -3.27 -14.12 29.44
C SER A 119 -4.62 -13.44 29.69
N PHE A 120 -5.56 -14.16 30.35
CA PHE A 120 -6.92 -13.64 30.59
C PHE A 120 -6.94 -12.26 31.29
N PRO A 121 -6.16 -12.00 32.36
CA PRO A 121 -6.14 -10.68 32.99
C PRO A 121 -5.66 -9.57 32.07
N ARG A 122 -4.59 -9.82 31.30
CA ARG A 122 -4.07 -8.87 30.28
C ARG A 122 -5.11 -8.57 29.23
N ARG A 123 -5.76 -9.61 28.68
CA ARG A 123 -6.81 -9.47 27.67
C ARG A 123 -7.97 -8.60 28.16
N VAL A 124 -8.46 -8.84 29.37
CA VAL A 124 -9.52 -8.02 30.00
C VAL A 124 -9.07 -6.57 30.15
N GLY A 125 -7.82 -6.33 30.58
CA GLY A 125 -7.24 -4.99 30.71
C GLY A 125 -7.18 -4.25 29.36
N VAL A 126 -6.70 -4.90 28.31
CA VAL A 126 -6.61 -4.33 26.95
C VAL A 126 -8.01 -4.00 26.41
N ILE A 127 -8.96 -4.92 26.51
CA ILE A 127 -10.35 -4.70 26.07
C ILE A 127 -10.98 -3.55 26.87
N GLY A 128 -10.80 -3.52 28.18
CA GLY A 128 -11.31 -2.44 29.05
C GLY A 128 -10.73 -1.07 28.67
N HIS A 129 -9.43 -1.00 28.35
CA HIS A 129 -8.78 0.22 27.87
C HIS A 129 -9.38 0.70 26.54
N ILE A 130 -9.57 -0.21 25.58
CA ILE A 130 -10.15 0.12 24.27
C ILE A 130 -11.59 0.61 24.42
N LEU A 131 -12.41 -0.07 25.21
CA LEU A 131 -13.81 0.33 25.42
C LEU A 131 -13.93 1.69 26.12
N LYS A 132 -13.03 1.99 27.06
CA LYS A 132 -13.00 3.28 27.77
C LYS A 132 -12.57 4.44 26.87
N ASN A 133 -11.62 4.20 25.95
CA ASN A 133 -11.00 5.24 25.13
C ASN A 133 -11.38 5.12 23.64
N GLY A 134 -12.39 4.32 23.30
CA GLY A 134 -12.69 3.91 21.91
C GLY A 134 -12.88 5.06 20.95
N ASP A 135 -13.56 6.13 21.37
CA ASP A 135 -13.79 7.32 20.55
C ASP A 135 -12.49 8.06 20.22
N LYS A 136 -11.64 8.28 21.23
CA LYS A 136 -10.32 8.90 21.04
C LYS A 136 -9.39 8.04 20.16
N ILE A 137 -9.39 6.73 20.36
CA ILE A 137 -8.62 5.78 19.55
C ILE A 137 -9.09 5.81 18.09
N ALA A 138 -10.41 5.78 17.86
CA ALA A 138 -10.96 5.84 16.52
C ALA A 138 -10.60 7.17 15.83
N GLN A 139 -10.71 8.30 16.55
CA GLN A 139 -10.30 9.61 16.03
C GLN A 139 -8.81 9.62 15.64
N GLU A 140 -7.92 9.17 16.53
CA GLU A 140 -6.47 9.10 16.28
C GLU A 140 -6.16 8.27 15.02
N LEU A 141 -6.71 7.07 14.92
CA LEU A 141 -6.45 6.15 13.79
C LEU A 141 -6.98 6.68 12.47
N ILE A 142 -8.19 7.26 12.45
CA ILE A 142 -8.81 7.77 11.24
C ILE A 142 -8.11 9.05 10.78
N VAL A 143 -7.85 10.02 11.68
CA VAL A 143 -7.14 11.26 11.32
C VAL A 143 -5.75 10.93 10.74
N ALA A 144 -4.99 10.05 11.37
CA ALA A 144 -3.67 9.67 10.87
C ALA A 144 -3.73 9.10 9.45
N ARG A 145 -4.69 8.19 9.19
CA ARG A 145 -4.92 7.60 7.86
C ARG A 145 -5.33 8.63 6.83
N CYS A 146 -6.34 9.44 7.14
CA CYS A 146 -6.91 10.42 6.23
C CYS A 146 -5.90 11.53 5.87
N THR A 147 -5.20 12.08 6.86
CA THR A 147 -4.14 13.07 6.65
C THR A 147 -3.02 12.51 5.76
N ARG A 148 -2.53 11.31 6.09
CA ARG A 148 -1.45 10.69 5.31
C ARG A 148 -1.86 10.40 3.87
N GLY A 149 -3.08 9.88 3.65
CA GLY A 149 -3.60 9.62 2.31
C GLY A 149 -3.72 10.88 1.47
N ALA A 150 -4.26 11.96 2.04
CA ALA A 150 -4.38 13.25 1.39
C ALA A 150 -3.01 13.86 1.04
N ASP A 151 -2.04 13.79 1.96
CA ASP A 151 -0.69 14.33 1.74
C ASP A 151 0.05 13.58 0.63
N ILE A 152 -0.10 12.25 0.55
CA ILE A 152 0.46 11.45 -0.54
C ILE A 152 -0.21 11.82 -1.87
N ALA A 153 -1.53 11.99 -1.90
CA ALA A 153 -2.24 12.41 -3.12
C ALA A 153 -1.76 13.78 -3.63
N ARG A 154 -1.50 14.75 -2.71
CA ARG A 154 -0.89 16.04 -3.06
C ARG A 154 0.54 15.89 -3.59
N THR A 155 1.35 15.02 -2.98
CA THR A 155 2.71 14.72 -3.46
C THR A 155 2.67 14.15 -4.88
N LEU A 156 1.66 13.34 -5.20
CA LEU A 156 1.39 12.81 -6.54
C LEU A 156 0.74 13.82 -7.50
N GLN A 157 0.70 15.09 -7.12
CA GLN A 157 0.18 16.20 -7.93
C GLN A 157 -1.29 16.01 -8.36
N PHE A 158 -2.10 15.36 -7.52
CA PHE A 158 -3.55 15.31 -7.72
C PHE A 158 -4.21 16.61 -7.24
N PRO A 159 -5.32 17.03 -7.87
CA PRO A 159 -6.08 18.19 -7.45
C PRO A 159 -6.56 18.11 -5.98
N ASP A 160 -6.80 19.28 -5.37
CA ASP A 160 -7.34 19.35 -4.00
C ASP A 160 -8.66 18.59 -3.84
N ALA A 161 -9.48 18.51 -4.90
CA ALA A 161 -10.71 17.74 -4.90
C ALA A 161 -10.46 16.24 -4.60
N VAL A 162 -9.42 15.64 -5.20
CA VAL A 162 -9.01 14.25 -4.94
C VAL A 162 -8.46 14.10 -3.51
N SER A 163 -7.56 15.00 -3.09
CA SER A 163 -6.98 14.97 -1.75
C SER A 163 -8.04 15.11 -0.67
N ASN A 164 -9.00 16.03 -0.85
CA ASN A 164 -10.14 16.22 0.05
C ASN A 164 -11.09 15.02 0.01
N GLY A 165 -11.28 14.42 -1.17
CA GLY A 165 -12.07 13.20 -1.34
C GLY A 165 -11.52 12.03 -0.50
N ILE A 166 -10.18 11.89 -0.45
CA ILE A 166 -9.49 10.88 0.34
C ILE A 166 -9.52 11.25 1.84
N TYR A 167 -9.31 12.52 2.18
CA TYR A 167 -9.27 12.98 3.57
C TYR A 167 -10.60 12.75 4.31
N HIS A 168 -11.74 12.99 3.65
CA HIS A 168 -13.06 12.87 4.25
C HIS A 168 -13.78 11.53 3.96
N LEU A 169 -13.03 10.49 3.56
CA LEU A 169 -13.58 9.19 3.17
C LEU A 169 -14.44 8.54 4.27
N ASP A 170 -14.08 8.76 5.53
CA ASP A 170 -14.76 8.14 6.69
C ASP A 170 -15.79 9.05 7.34
N GLU A 171 -16.15 10.16 6.69
CA GLU A 171 -17.28 10.96 7.13
C GLU A 171 -18.61 10.26 6.86
N HIS A 172 -19.56 10.40 7.76
CA HIS A 172 -20.86 9.80 7.65
C HIS A 172 -21.92 10.88 7.41
N TRP A 173 -22.95 10.55 6.64
CA TRP A 173 -24.02 11.47 6.27
C TRP A 173 -24.68 12.15 7.48
N ASP A 174 -24.83 11.44 8.60
CA ASP A 174 -25.42 11.95 9.84
C ASP A 174 -24.45 12.73 10.75
N GLY A 175 -23.17 12.88 10.36
CA GLY A 175 -22.13 13.55 11.14
C GLY A 175 -21.46 12.68 12.21
N SER A 176 -21.77 11.39 12.27
CA SER A 176 -21.12 10.45 13.19
C SER A 176 -19.74 9.98 12.72
N GLY A 177 -19.36 10.36 11.49
CA GLY A 177 -18.08 10.03 10.87
C GLY A 177 -16.90 10.83 11.39
N ARG A 178 -15.77 10.72 10.73
CA ARG A 178 -14.48 11.38 11.04
C ARG A 178 -13.76 11.68 9.73
N PRO A 179 -12.78 12.59 9.68
CA PRO A 179 -12.07 13.20 10.81
C PRO A 179 -12.73 14.43 11.44
N ASP A 180 -13.56 15.18 10.67
CA ASP A 180 -14.02 16.52 11.02
C ASP A 180 -15.49 16.58 11.44
N HIS A 181 -16.16 15.43 11.49
CA HIS A 181 -17.59 15.28 11.80
C HIS A 181 -18.51 16.10 10.85
N LEU A 182 -18.14 16.14 9.57
CA LEU A 182 -18.95 16.78 8.55
C LEU A 182 -20.29 16.07 8.39
N ARG A 183 -21.32 16.84 7.99
CA ARG A 183 -22.68 16.30 7.85
C ARG A 183 -23.29 16.68 6.51
N GLY A 184 -24.02 15.74 5.91
CA GLY A 184 -24.78 15.98 4.70
C GLY A 184 -23.91 16.47 3.55
N ASP A 185 -24.36 17.54 2.89
CA ASP A 185 -23.66 18.10 1.73
C ASP A 185 -22.36 18.84 2.05
N ALA A 186 -22.00 19.02 3.33
CA ALA A 186 -20.67 19.50 3.72
C ALA A 186 -19.58 18.46 3.43
N ILE A 187 -19.95 17.16 3.32
CA ILE A 187 -19.01 16.10 2.95
C ILE A 187 -18.78 16.15 1.43
N PRO A 188 -17.54 16.17 0.95
CA PRO A 188 -17.23 16.14 -0.49
C PRO A 188 -17.99 14.99 -1.19
N LEU A 189 -18.55 15.27 -2.35
CA LEU A 189 -19.34 14.26 -3.09
C LEU A 189 -18.52 13.01 -3.42
N ALA A 190 -17.25 13.18 -3.80
CA ALA A 190 -16.35 12.06 -4.07
C ALA A 190 -16.15 11.15 -2.85
N SER A 191 -16.04 11.72 -1.63
CA SER A 191 -15.96 10.96 -0.37
C SER A 191 -17.23 10.16 -0.10
N ARG A 192 -18.42 10.80 -0.27
CA ARG A 192 -19.72 10.13 -0.09
C ARG A 192 -19.89 8.94 -1.05
N ILE A 193 -19.52 9.12 -2.33
CA ILE A 193 -19.58 8.05 -3.33
C ILE A 193 -18.53 6.97 -3.00
N ALA A 194 -17.31 7.33 -2.59
CA ALA A 194 -16.26 6.38 -2.28
C ALA A 194 -16.59 5.52 -1.06
N LEU A 195 -17.17 6.09 0.00
CA LEU A 195 -17.65 5.32 1.16
C LEU A 195 -18.74 4.33 0.74
N LEU A 196 -19.74 4.77 -0.05
CA LEU A 196 -20.78 3.90 -0.55
C LEU A 196 -20.20 2.76 -1.39
N ALA A 197 -19.31 3.06 -2.34
CA ALA A 197 -18.70 2.08 -3.22
C ALA A 197 -17.87 1.05 -2.44
N GLN A 198 -17.13 1.48 -1.42
CA GLN A 198 -16.40 0.59 -0.52
C GLN A 198 -17.34 -0.37 0.22
N VAL A 199 -18.42 0.15 0.81
CA VAL A 199 -19.42 -0.69 1.51
C VAL A 199 -20.06 -1.67 0.54
N ALA A 200 -20.46 -1.22 -0.64
CA ALA A 200 -21.06 -2.06 -1.68
C ALA A 200 -20.13 -3.22 -2.07
N ASP A 201 -18.84 -2.94 -2.32
CA ASP A 201 -17.88 -3.98 -2.70
C ASP A 201 -17.65 -5.00 -1.57
N VAL A 202 -17.43 -4.54 -0.35
CA VAL A 202 -17.19 -5.42 0.81
C VAL A 202 -18.33 -6.41 0.99
N PHE A 203 -19.58 -5.95 0.97
CA PHE A 203 -20.73 -6.83 1.16
C PHE A 203 -21.04 -7.67 -0.09
N HIS A 204 -20.79 -7.14 -1.29
CA HIS A 204 -20.91 -7.92 -2.51
C HIS A 204 -19.92 -9.08 -2.54
N THR A 205 -18.65 -8.81 -2.23
CA THR A 205 -17.58 -9.82 -2.22
C THR A 205 -17.83 -10.89 -1.14
N HIS A 206 -18.36 -10.47 0.02
CA HIS A 206 -18.60 -11.39 1.15
C HIS A 206 -19.85 -12.24 0.98
N ALA A 207 -20.97 -11.68 0.51
CA ALA A 207 -22.29 -12.32 0.52
C ALA A 207 -23.15 -12.05 -0.75
N GLY A 208 -22.57 -11.43 -1.79
CA GLY A 208 -23.18 -11.26 -3.10
C GLY A 208 -24.06 -10.02 -3.23
N ARG A 209 -24.70 -9.90 -4.41
CA ARG A 209 -25.45 -8.72 -4.86
C ARG A 209 -26.51 -8.26 -3.86
N ASN A 210 -27.35 -9.17 -3.38
CA ASN A 210 -28.45 -8.80 -2.49
C ASN A 210 -27.94 -8.26 -1.16
N ALA A 211 -26.89 -8.86 -0.60
CA ALA A 211 -26.28 -8.39 0.64
C ALA A 211 -25.72 -6.96 0.52
N ALA A 212 -25.10 -6.63 -0.62
CA ALA A 212 -24.66 -5.27 -0.90
C ALA A 212 -25.83 -4.27 -0.93
N ILE A 213 -26.89 -4.59 -1.68
CA ILE A 213 -28.08 -3.71 -1.80
C ILE A 213 -28.74 -3.52 -0.43
N ASP A 214 -28.96 -4.59 0.32
CA ASP A 214 -29.64 -4.54 1.63
C ASP A 214 -28.82 -3.74 2.64
N GLU A 215 -27.49 -3.90 2.64
CA GLU A 215 -26.61 -3.16 3.54
C GLU A 215 -26.58 -1.66 3.23
N LEU A 216 -26.54 -1.28 1.95
CA LEU A 216 -26.61 0.14 1.57
C LEU A 216 -27.92 0.77 1.99
N LYS A 217 -29.06 0.07 1.81
CA LYS A 217 -30.36 0.50 2.31
C LYS A 217 -30.37 0.69 3.82
N ARG A 218 -29.80 -0.27 4.56
CA ARG A 218 -29.74 -0.22 6.02
C ARG A 218 -28.91 0.96 6.54
N ARG A 219 -27.85 1.36 5.81
CA ARG A 219 -26.98 2.49 6.16
C ARG A 219 -27.45 3.83 5.60
N SER A 220 -28.51 3.84 4.78
CA SER A 220 -29.06 5.06 4.19
C SER A 220 -29.49 6.05 5.28
N ALA A 221 -29.24 7.33 5.07
CA ALA A 221 -29.49 8.45 5.98
C ALA A 221 -28.69 8.46 7.30
N ASN A 222 -27.93 7.40 7.59
CA ASN A 222 -26.98 7.36 8.69
C ASN A 222 -25.55 7.58 8.14
N TRP A 223 -24.93 6.52 7.67
CA TRP A 223 -23.57 6.62 7.09
C TRP A 223 -23.60 7.13 5.65
N LEU A 224 -24.62 6.72 4.88
CA LEU A 224 -24.67 6.92 3.44
C LEU A 224 -25.73 7.95 3.06
N ASP A 225 -25.37 8.76 2.06
CA ASP A 225 -26.29 9.71 1.43
C ASP A 225 -27.47 8.98 0.77
N PRO A 226 -28.73 9.28 1.15
CA PRO A 226 -29.91 8.62 0.58
C PRO A 226 -30.04 8.80 -0.94
N VAL A 227 -29.58 9.93 -1.48
CA VAL A 227 -29.63 10.19 -2.93
C VAL A 227 -28.67 9.25 -3.66
N LEU A 228 -27.46 9.04 -3.11
CA LEU A 228 -26.47 8.12 -3.68
C LEU A 228 -26.91 6.66 -3.58
N VAL A 229 -27.57 6.28 -2.49
CA VAL A 229 -28.14 4.93 -2.35
C VAL A 229 -29.19 4.68 -3.44
N LYS A 230 -30.10 5.63 -3.71
CA LYS A 230 -31.07 5.52 -4.81
C LYS A 230 -30.39 5.48 -6.19
N ALA A 231 -29.35 6.27 -6.41
CA ALA A 231 -28.58 6.22 -7.65
C ALA A 231 -27.92 4.84 -7.85
N PHE A 232 -27.35 4.25 -6.79
CA PHE A 232 -26.81 2.89 -6.84
C PHE A 232 -27.92 1.85 -7.10
N GLU A 233 -29.11 1.96 -6.48
CA GLU A 233 -30.22 1.06 -6.74
C GLU A 233 -30.60 1.05 -8.24
N SER A 234 -30.60 2.23 -8.89
CA SER A 234 -30.83 2.32 -10.34
C SER A 234 -29.72 1.64 -11.13
N VAL A 235 -28.46 1.87 -10.80
CA VAL A 235 -27.31 1.18 -11.44
C VAL A 235 -27.40 -0.33 -11.22
N ALA A 236 -27.79 -0.77 -10.04
CA ALA A 236 -27.91 -2.16 -9.66
C ALA A 236 -29.00 -2.96 -10.39
N THR A 237 -29.92 -2.29 -11.10
CA THR A 237 -30.91 -2.95 -11.98
C THR A 237 -30.28 -3.48 -13.26
N ASP A 238 -29.14 -2.92 -13.70
CA ASP A 238 -28.43 -3.34 -14.90
C ASP A 238 -27.60 -4.60 -14.64
N GLU A 239 -27.94 -5.68 -15.33
CA GLU A 239 -27.18 -6.94 -15.23
C GLU A 239 -25.74 -6.80 -15.77
N GLN A 240 -25.53 -5.93 -16.77
CA GLN A 240 -24.19 -5.69 -17.35
C GLN A 240 -23.24 -5.03 -16.34
N PHE A 241 -23.77 -4.23 -15.39
CA PHE A 241 -22.99 -3.70 -14.27
C PHE A 241 -22.39 -4.81 -13.42
N TRP A 242 -23.18 -5.83 -13.06
CA TRP A 242 -22.73 -6.95 -12.22
C TRP A 242 -21.81 -7.93 -12.97
N ILE A 243 -22.07 -8.14 -14.26
CA ILE A 243 -21.18 -8.93 -15.14
C ILE A 243 -19.83 -8.20 -15.25
N GLY A 244 -19.83 -6.89 -15.41
CA GLY A 244 -18.61 -6.07 -15.45
C GLY A 244 -17.82 -6.15 -14.16
N LEU A 245 -18.47 -6.03 -13.02
CA LEU A 245 -17.87 -6.09 -11.68
C LEU A 245 -17.17 -7.43 -11.40
N LYS A 246 -17.71 -8.54 -11.92
CA LYS A 246 -17.15 -9.90 -11.79
C LYS A 246 -16.19 -10.30 -12.90
N SER A 247 -15.95 -9.41 -13.86
CA SER A 247 -15.14 -9.73 -15.03
C SER A 247 -13.69 -9.99 -14.65
N PRO A 248 -13.03 -11.05 -15.18
CA PRO A 248 -11.59 -11.22 -15.06
C PRO A 248 -10.79 -10.10 -15.74
N PHE A 249 -11.46 -9.30 -16.59
CA PHE A 249 -10.91 -8.12 -17.28
C PHE A 249 -11.36 -6.80 -16.62
N LEU A 250 -11.67 -6.83 -15.32
CA LEU A 250 -12.15 -5.62 -14.60
C LEU A 250 -11.16 -4.47 -14.69
N GLU A 251 -9.86 -4.74 -14.59
CA GLU A 251 -8.82 -3.72 -14.68
C GLU A 251 -8.90 -2.95 -16.02
N GLN A 252 -8.96 -3.67 -17.15
CA GLN A 252 -9.12 -3.02 -18.47
C GLN A 252 -10.44 -2.25 -18.60
N ARG A 253 -11.51 -2.77 -17.97
CA ARG A 253 -12.81 -2.08 -17.96
C ARG A 253 -12.77 -0.80 -17.14
N VAL A 254 -12.08 -0.81 -15.99
CA VAL A 254 -11.88 0.38 -15.16
C VAL A 254 -10.99 1.38 -15.89
N LEU A 255 -9.92 0.94 -16.54
CA LEU A 255 -9.07 1.80 -17.35
C LEU A 255 -9.84 2.44 -18.51
N ALA A 256 -10.80 1.73 -19.13
CA ALA A 256 -11.68 2.30 -20.16
C ALA A 256 -12.67 3.36 -19.61
N LEU A 257 -12.85 3.46 -18.30
CA LEU A 257 -13.61 4.53 -17.64
C LEU A 257 -12.74 5.76 -17.33
N ALA A 258 -11.41 5.62 -17.42
CA ALA A 258 -10.49 6.71 -17.14
C ALA A 258 -10.78 7.93 -18.03
N PRO A 259 -10.66 9.13 -17.49
CA PRO A 259 -10.84 10.36 -18.25
C PRO A 259 -9.77 10.46 -19.34
N THR A 260 -10.20 10.73 -20.56
CA THR A 260 -9.29 10.85 -21.72
C THR A 260 -8.90 12.29 -22.03
N GLU A 261 -9.68 13.27 -21.53
CA GLU A 261 -9.50 14.69 -21.87
C GLU A 261 -8.23 15.31 -21.27
N ASN A 262 -7.73 14.76 -20.14
CA ASN A 262 -6.52 15.17 -19.45
C ASN A 262 -5.53 14.01 -19.26
N ALA A 263 -5.47 13.08 -20.22
CA ALA A 263 -4.54 11.96 -20.14
C ALA A 263 -3.09 12.49 -20.08
N ARG A 264 -2.55 12.66 -18.87
CA ARG A 264 -1.18 13.05 -18.65
C ARG A 264 -0.29 11.87 -18.97
N GLU A 265 0.58 12.03 -19.95
CA GLU A 265 1.68 11.10 -20.17
C GLU A 265 2.59 11.07 -18.93
N VAL A 266 3.00 9.88 -18.56
CA VAL A 266 3.90 9.67 -17.43
C VAL A 266 5.33 9.89 -17.94
N ASP A 267 5.92 11.01 -17.54
CA ASP A 267 7.34 11.28 -17.76
C ASP A 267 8.21 10.69 -16.63
N ASP A 268 9.51 10.79 -16.80
CA ASP A 268 10.49 10.29 -15.84
C ASP A 268 10.40 11.00 -14.48
N ASP A 269 10.05 12.28 -14.46
CA ASP A 269 9.94 13.03 -13.20
C ASP A 269 8.71 12.59 -12.42
N TYR A 270 7.60 12.33 -13.11
CA TYR A 270 6.41 11.78 -12.47
C TYR A 270 6.61 10.33 -11.97
N LEU A 271 7.42 9.52 -12.67
CA LEU A 271 7.82 8.20 -12.17
C LEU A 271 8.66 8.28 -10.88
N ASP A 272 9.52 9.28 -10.75
CA ASP A 272 10.26 9.52 -9.50
C ASP A 272 9.32 9.94 -8.37
N ASP A 273 8.36 10.83 -8.63
CA ASP A 273 7.33 11.26 -7.67
C ASP A 273 6.51 10.06 -7.18
N ILE A 274 6.08 9.20 -8.09
CA ILE A 274 5.34 7.95 -7.75
C ILE A 274 6.21 7.02 -6.90
N ALA A 275 7.43 6.72 -7.32
CA ALA A 275 8.32 5.85 -6.56
C ALA A 275 8.59 6.41 -5.15
N GLY A 276 8.84 7.72 -5.05
CA GLY A 276 9.01 8.41 -3.77
C GLY A 276 7.76 8.39 -2.88
N ALA A 277 6.57 8.57 -3.47
CA ALA A 277 5.31 8.52 -2.76
C ALA A 277 5.03 7.11 -2.20
N PHE A 278 5.22 6.06 -3.02
CA PHE A 278 5.06 4.69 -2.55
C PHE A 278 6.16 4.26 -1.57
N GLY A 279 7.39 4.75 -1.70
CA GLY A 279 8.42 4.61 -0.66
C GLY A 279 7.93 5.13 0.70
N LYS A 280 7.26 6.30 0.72
CA LYS A 280 6.64 6.83 1.95
C LYS A 280 5.47 5.96 2.45
N VAL A 281 4.68 5.34 1.56
CA VAL A 281 3.62 4.38 1.95
C VAL A 281 4.22 3.15 2.62
N ILE A 282 5.32 2.63 2.08
CA ILE A 282 6.05 1.47 2.63
C ILE A 282 6.61 1.83 4.01
N ASP A 283 7.32 2.94 4.10
CA ASP A 283 7.99 3.40 5.32
C ASP A 283 6.99 3.68 6.46
N ALA A 284 5.77 4.12 6.13
CA ALA A 284 4.71 4.37 7.09
C ALA A 284 4.10 3.08 7.69
N LYS A 285 4.39 1.91 7.13
CA LYS A 285 3.87 0.62 7.59
C LYS A 285 4.42 0.24 8.97
N SER A 286 5.67 0.62 9.28
CA SER A 286 6.33 0.33 10.55
C SER A 286 7.01 1.59 11.11
N HIS A 287 7.02 1.73 12.43
CA HIS A 287 7.77 2.80 13.10
C HIS A 287 9.29 2.72 12.89
N PHE A 288 9.80 1.53 12.56
CA PHE A 288 11.23 1.26 12.37
C PHE A 288 11.71 1.44 10.94
N THR A 289 10.81 1.74 10.00
CA THR A 289 11.14 1.93 8.58
C THR A 289 11.06 3.38 8.13
N ALA A 290 10.88 4.33 9.03
CA ALA A 290 10.79 5.75 8.69
C ALA A 290 12.04 6.23 7.91
N GLY A 291 11.83 6.64 6.64
CA GLY A 291 12.89 7.12 5.74
C GLY A 291 13.85 6.04 5.22
N HIS A 292 13.63 4.77 5.53
CA HIS A 292 14.46 3.66 5.08
C HIS A 292 14.57 3.60 3.56
N SER A 293 13.43 3.58 2.86
CA SER A 293 13.40 3.50 1.39
C SER A 293 14.22 4.61 0.73
N ALA A 294 14.13 5.85 1.24
CA ALA A 294 14.89 6.96 0.70
C ALA A 294 16.40 6.82 0.98
N ARG A 295 16.81 6.44 2.21
CA ARG A 295 18.22 6.25 2.54
C ARG A 295 18.88 5.15 1.72
N VAL A 296 18.19 4.02 1.53
CA VAL A 296 18.67 2.92 0.67
C VAL A 296 18.80 3.39 -0.78
N ALA A 297 17.83 4.13 -1.31
CA ALA A 297 17.87 4.64 -2.68
C ALA A 297 18.99 5.67 -2.90
N ASP A 298 19.19 6.60 -1.97
CA ASP A 298 20.28 7.59 -2.03
C ASP A 298 21.66 6.92 -2.01
N LEU A 299 21.82 5.93 -1.15
CA LEU A 299 23.06 5.19 -1.05
C LEU A 299 23.31 4.35 -2.31
N ALA A 300 22.27 3.67 -2.83
CA ALA A 300 22.36 2.92 -4.08
C ALA A 300 22.72 3.81 -5.28
N GLY A 301 22.19 5.04 -5.35
CA GLY A 301 22.53 6.03 -6.36
C GLY A 301 24.01 6.43 -6.31
N ARG A 302 24.57 6.67 -5.10
CA ARG A 302 26.01 7.01 -4.88
C ARG A 302 26.91 5.83 -5.23
N ILE A 303 26.59 4.64 -4.75
CA ILE A 303 27.33 3.42 -5.07
C ILE A 303 27.30 3.16 -6.58
N GLY A 304 26.12 3.25 -7.21
CA GLY A 304 25.99 3.10 -8.65
C GLY A 304 26.84 4.08 -9.45
N ALA A 305 26.99 5.33 -8.96
CA ALA A 305 27.88 6.32 -9.59
C ALA A 305 29.36 5.90 -9.49
N SER A 306 29.83 5.51 -8.31
CA SER A 306 31.21 5.09 -8.08
C SER A 306 31.57 3.79 -8.83
N MET A 307 30.57 2.93 -9.07
CA MET A 307 30.71 1.71 -9.87
C MET A 307 30.54 1.93 -11.38
N GLY A 308 30.40 3.17 -11.86
CA GLY A 308 30.33 3.52 -13.27
C GLY A 308 28.98 3.22 -13.95
N ILE A 309 27.89 3.12 -13.19
CA ILE A 309 26.54 2.97 -13.77
C ILE A 309 26.14 4.31 -14.43
N LEU A 310 25.63 4.24 -15.67
CA LEU A 310 25.21 5.42 -16.43
C LEU A 310 24.09 6.21 -15.74
N PRO A 311 24.00 7.53 -15.92
CA PRO A 311 23.01 8.38 -15.22
C PRO A 311 21.56 7.91 -15.36
N SER A 312 21.12 7.54 -16.56
CA SER A 312 19.74 7.03 -16.80
C SER A 312 19.51 5.72 -16.02
N ARG A 313 20.47 4.81 -16.04
CA ARG A 313 20.36 3.54 -15.31
C ARG A 313 20.46 3.74 -13.78
N ARG A 314 21.18 4.77 -13.30
CA ARG A 314 21.19 5.15 -11.88
C ARG A 314 19.83 5.69 -11.41
N ARG A 315 19.14 6.50 -12.25
CA ARG A 315 17.78 6.96 -11.97
C ARG A 315 16.82 5.77 -11.84
N TRP A 316 16.94 4.81 -12.73
CA TRP A 316 16.20 3.55 -12.69
C TRP A 316 16.52 2.75 -11.42
N LEU A 317 17.81 2.59 -11.06
CA LEU A 317 18.25 1.91 -9.83
C LEU A 317 17.71 2.61 -8.56
N TYR A 318 17.68 3.93 -8.56
CA TYR A 318 17.12 4.71 -7.47
C TYR A 318 15.63 4.38 -7.23
N ARG A 319 14.83 4.31 -8.30
CA ARG A 319 13.42 3.89 -8.24
C ARG A 319 13.27 2.45 -7.75
N ALA A 320 14.08 1.54 -8.26
CA ALA A 320 14.08 0.14 -7.84
C ALA A 320 14.40 0.01 -6.34
N ALA A 321 15.37 0.79 -5.85
CA ALA A 321 15.73 0.86 -4.44
C ALA A 321 14.63 1.49 -3.56
N LEU A 322 13.93 2.53 -4.03
CA LEU A 322 12.76 3.09 -3.32
C LEU A 322 11.64 2.07 -3.13
N LEU A 323 11.47 1.16 -4.09
CA LEU A 323 10.34 0.24 -4.17
C LEU A 323 10.69 -1.21 -3.79
N HIS A 324 11.95 -1.49 -3.40
CA HIS A 324 12.41 -2.87 -3.15
C HIS A 324 11.55 -3.61 -2.12
N ASP A 325 11.06 -2.89 -1.15
CA ASP A 325 10.28 -3.38 -0.01
C ASP A 325 8.76 -3.18 -0.14
N ILE A 326 8.24 -2.81 -1.32
CA ILE A 326 6.81 -2.53 -1.48
C ILE A 326 5.93 -3.73 -1.10
N GLY A 327 6.43 -4.92 -1.22
CA GLY A 327 5.74 -6.14 -0.80
C GLY A 327 5.53 -6.27 0.71
N LYS A 328 6.26 -5.53 1.55
CA LYS A 328 6.04 -5.46 3.01
C LYS A 328 4.65 -4.92 3.37
N LEU A 329 3.99 -4.22 2.46
CA LEU A 329 2.58 -3.84 2.60
C LEU A 329 1.68 -5.08 2.79
N GLY A 330 2.07 -6.22 2.27
CA GLY A 330 1.40 -7.52 2.45
C GLY A 330 1.77 -8.27 3.74
N VAL A 331 2.73 -7.82 4.52
CA VAL A 331 3.15 -8.45 5.77
C VAL A 331 2.43 -7.80 6.95
N SER A 332 1.87 -8.61 7.87
CA SER A 332 1.25 -8.08 9.09
C SER A 332 2.29 -7.47 10.02
N ASN A 333 1.92 -6.37 10.71
CA ASN A 333 2.80 -5.75 11.71
C ASN A 333 3.04 -6.66 12.93
N SER A 334 2.21 -7.65 13.18
CA SER A 334 2.49 -8.68 14.19
C SER A 334 3.75 -9.50 13.90
N VAL A 335 4.15 -9.58 12.62
CA VAL A 335 5.39 -10.21 12.17
C VAL A 335 6.48 -9.17 11.93
N LEU A 336 6.14 -8.07 11.24
CA LEU A 336 7.09 -7.03 10.83
C LEU A 336 7.74 -6.32 12.05
N ASP A 337 6.95 -6.01 13.08
CA ASP A 337 7.37 -5.27 14.27
C ASP A 337 7.52 -6.17 15.51
N LYS A 338 7.66 -7.48 15.32
CA LYS A 338 7.81 -8.43 16.42
C LYS A 338 9.06 -8.10 17.26
N PRO A 339 8.93 -7.91 18.60
CA PRO A 339 10.05 -7.59 19.47
C PRO A 339 10.86 -8.84 19.85
N GLY A 340 11.30 -9.61 18.85
CA GLY A 340 12.06 -10.85 19.05
C GLY A 340 12.26 -11.63 17.75
N PRO A 341 12.92 -12.79 17.80
CA PRO A 341 13.16 -13.62 16.63
C PRO A 341 11.85 -14.15 16.04
N LEU A 342 11.79 -14.23 14.71
CA LEU A 342 10.70 -14.85 13.99
C LEU A 342 10.80 -16.38 14.11
N ASN A 343 9.68 -17.06 14.32
CA ASN A 343 9.60 -18.51 14.20
C ASN A 343 9.49 -18.93 12.71
N GLU A 344 9.53 -20.24 12.42
CA GLU A 344 9.49 -20.75 11.05
C GLU A 344 8.26 -20.27 10.24
N ARG A 345 7.07 -20.24 10.85
CA ARG A 345 5.85 -19.78 10.18
C ARG A 345 5.88 -18.28 9.90
N GLU A 346 6.37 -17.49 10.83
CA GLU A 346 6.54 -16.04 10.67
C GLU A 346 7.59 -15.73 9.61
N TRP A 347 8.66 -16.54 9.51
CA TRP A 347 9.64 -16.43 8.43
C TRP A 347 9.04 -16.69 7.05
N VAL A 348 8.12 -17.66 6.91
CA VAL A 348 7.40 -17.89 5.65
C VAL A 348 6.63 -16.62 5.28
N ILE A 349 5.85 -16.04 6.22
CA ILE A 349 5.09 -14.81 5.99
C ILE A 349 6.03 -13.63 5.66
N MET A 350 7.14 -13.48 6.36
CA MET A 350 8.10 -12.42 6.10
C MET A 350 8.68 -12.53 4.68
N ARG A 351 9.04 -13.72 4.23
CA ARG A 351 9.62 -13.93 2.89
C ARG A 351 8.64 -13.69 1.75
N GLU A 352 7.33 -13.74 2.01
CA GLU A 352 6.31 -13.45 1.00
C GLU A 352 6.40 -12.02 0.46
N HIS A 353 7.02 -11.06 1.19
CA HIS A 353 7.17 -9.71 0.68
C HIS A 353 7.96 -9.66 -0.64
N ALA A 354 8.93 -10.54 -0.85
CA ALA A 354 9.67 -10.61 -2.11
C ALA A 354 8.73 -10.98 -3.30
N ALA A 355 7.87 -11.97 -3.11
CA ALA A 355 6.87 -12.36 -4.10
C ALA A 355 5.81 -11.25 -4.32
N HIS A 356 5.39 -10.58 -3.25
CA HIS A 356 4.50 -9.42 -3.35
C HIS A 356 5.16 -8.26 -4.11
N THR A 357 6.44 -7.94 -3.84
CA THR A 357 7.21 -6.94 -4.60
C THR A 357 7.21 -7.28 -6.09
N GLN A 358 7.52 -8.53 -6.45
CA GLN A 358 7.49 -9.00 -7.83
C GLN A 358 6.10 -8.83 -8.46
N ALA A 359 5.04 -9.20 -7.73
CA ALA A 359 3.66 -9.14 -8.23
C ALA A 359 3.16 -7.70 -8.39
N ILE A 360 3.52 -6.78 -7.49
CA ILE A 360 3.11 -5.38 -7.55
C ILE A 360 3.81 -4.67 -8.71
N LEU A 361 5.15 -4.70 -8.74
CA LEU A 361 5.93 -4.00 -9.75
C LEU A 361 5.74 -4.58 -11.16
N GLY A 362 5.56 -5.90 -11.26
CA GLY A 362 5.32 -6.58 -12.53
C GLY A 362 4.00 -6.21 -13.22
N ARG A 363 3.04 -5.62 -12.49
CA ARG A 363 1.77 -5.10 -13.06
C ARG A 363 1.94 -3.74 -13.73
N VAL A 364 2.98 -3.00 -13.36
CA VAL A 364 3.26 -1.67 -13.89
C VAL A 364 4.21 -1.78 -15.08
N GLY A 365 3.71 -1.68 -16.31
CA GLY A 365 4.48 -1.93 -17.52
C GLY A 365 5.87 -1.28 -17.54
N VAL A 366 5.96 0.01 -17.19
CA VAL A 366 7.24 0.76 -17.16
C VAL A 366 8.16 0.41 -15.99
N LEU A 367 7.69 -0.35 -15.00
CA LEU A 367 8.45 -0.81 -13.83
C LEU A 367 8.65 -2.34 -13.85
N ALA A 368 8.09 -3.04 -14.82
CA ALA A 368 8.08 -4.50 -14.85
C ALA A 368 9.48 -5.12 -14.90
N ASP A 369 10.43 -4.44 -15.52
CA ASP A 369 11.84 -4.85 -15.55
C ASP A 369 12.58 -4.62 -14.21
N MET A 370 12.04 -3.75 -13.34
CA MET A 370 12.54 -3.57 -11.96
C MET A 370 12.08 -4.67 -11.02
N ALA A 371 10.95 -5.30 -11.31
CA ALA A 371 10.31 -6.26 -10.41
C ALA A 371 11.25 -7.41 -9.99
N PRO A 372 11.95 -8.13 -10.91
CA PRO A 372 12.87 -9.18 -10.51
C PRO A 372 14.10 -8.65 -9.76
N ILE A 373 14.53 -7.40 -10.02
CA ILE A 373 15.69 -6.78 -9.38
C ILE A 373 15.34 -6.40 -7.93
N ALA A 374 14.22 -5.72 -7.75
CA ALA A 374 13.75 -5.31 -6.43
C ALA A 374 13.35 -6.51 -5.57
N ALA A 375 12.66 -7.51 -6.13
CA ALA A 375 12.24 -8.70 -5.39
C ALA A 375 13.41 -9.61 -4.96
N ALA A 376 14.57 -9.55 -5.64
CA ALA A 376 15.74 -10.39 -5.38
C ALA A 376 16.73 -9.81 -4.37
N HIS A 377 16.41 -8.67 -3.70
CA HIS A 377 17.37 -8.00 -2.79
C HIS A 377 17.78 -8.82 -1.55
N HIS A 378 17.11 -9.93 -1.28
CA HIS A 378 17.49 -10.90 -0.25
C HIS A 378 18.17 -12.15 -0.80
N GLU A 379 18.50 -12.18 -2.09
CA GLU A 379 19.36 -13.23 -2.63
C GLU A 379 20.80 -13.04 -2.10
N ARG A 380 21.52 -14.14 -1.99
CA ARG A 380 22.88 -14.19 -1.44
C ARG A 380 23.82 -14.80 -2.48
N ILE A 381 25.05 -14.30 -2.52
CA ILE A 381 26.07 -14.76 -3.50
C ILE A 381 26.27 -16.29 -3.43
N ASP A 382 26.17 -16.89 -2.25
CA ASP A 382 26.31 -18.34 -2.03
C ASP A 382 25.05 -19.15 -2.41
N GLY A 383 23.93 -18.50 -2.75
CA GLY A 383 22.65 -19.13 -3.10
C GLY A 383 21.81 -19.56 -1.90
N SER A 384 22.17 -19.17 -0.68
CA SER A 384 21.38 -19.43 0.52
C SER A 384 20.26 -18.40 0.74
N GLY A 385 20.12 -17.42 -0.18
CA GLY A 385 19.13 -16.37 -0.14
C GLY A 385 17.72 -16.80 -0.56
N TYR A 386 16.84 -15.84 -0.74
CA TYR A 386 15.47 -16.01 -1.21
C TYR A 386 15.06 -14.83 -2.10
N PRO A 387 14.00 -14.92 -2.94
CA PRO A 387 13.01 -16.00 -3.03
C PRO A 387 13.39 -17.19 -3.93
N LEU A 388 14.39 -17.04 -4.80
CA LEU A 388 14.71 -18.01 -5.86
C LEU A 388 15.97 -18.84 -5.58
N GLY A 389 16.80 -18.45 -4.59
CA GLY A 389 18.08 -19.07 -4.31
C GLY A 389 19.12 -18.85 -5.43
N LEU A 390 19.10 -17.66 -6.04
CA LEU A 390 20.06 -17.28 -7.09
C LEU A 390 21.47 -17.22 -6.54
N LYS A 391 22.45 -17.56 -7.40
CA LYS A 391 23.87 -17.56 -7.04
C LYS A 391 24.64 -16.61 -7.94
N ASP A 392 25.64 -15.97 -7.35
CA ASP A 392 26.65 -15.14 -8.01
C ASP A 392 26.16 -14.51 -9.33
N ASP A 393 26.63 -14.93 -10.50
CA ASP A 393 26.34 -14.35 -11.82
C ASP A 393 24.84 -14.31 -12.18
N GLN A 394 24.01 -15.09 -11.50
CA GLN A 394 22.54 -15.02 -11.64
C GLN A 394 21.94 -13.79 -10.96
N ILE A 395 22.64 -13.20 -9.98
CA ILE A 395 22.18 -12.00 -9.26
C ILE A 395 22.68 -10.77 -10.01
N ARG A 396 21.74 -9.97 -10.53
CA ARG A 396 22.06 -8.74 -11.25
C ARG A 396 22.84 -7.76 -10.38
N ARG A 397 23.71 -6.97 -10.99
CA ARG A 397 24.55 -5.97 -10.32
C ARG A 397 23.73 -4.97 -9.51
N GLU A 398 22.61 -4.52 -10.06
CA GLU A 398 21.71 -3.58 -9.39
C GLU A 398 21.08 -4.20 -8.12
N THR A 399 20.72 -5.47 -8.16
CA THR A 399 20.24 -6.21 -6.97
C THR A 399 21.33 -6.26 -5.90
N ARG A 400 22.60 -6.60 -6.26
CA ARG A 400 23.73 -6.65 -5.31
C ARG A 400 23.97 -5.29 -4.65
N ILE A 401 23.78 -4.18 -5.41
CA ILE A 401 23.87 -2.81 -4.87
C ILE A 401 22.74 -2.56 -3.87
N ILE A 402 21.50 -2.89 -4.22
CA ILE A 402 20.35 -2.72 -3.31
C ILE A 402 20.58 -3.56 -2.04
N THR A 403 21.01 -4.81 -2.18
CA THR A 403 21.29 -5.73 -1.05
C THR A 403 22.28 -5.12 -0.05
N VAL A 404 23.41 -4.60 -0.50
CA VAL A 404 24.41 -4.03 0.41
C VAL A 404 23.94 -2.75 1.08
N CYS A 405 23.14 -1.93 0.36
CA CYS A 405 22.55 -0.70 0.91
C CYS A 405 21.48 -1.01 1.96
N ASP A 406 20.59 -1.97 1.69
CA ASP A 406 19.59 -2.43 2.65
C ASP A 406 20.25 -3.04 3.90
N TYR A 407 21.25 -3.89 3.70
CA TYR A 407 22.02 -4.47 4.81
C TYR A 407 22.66 -3.41 5.70
N PHE A 408 23.23 -2.36 5.09
CA PHE A 408 23.82 -1.24 5.82
C PHE A 408 22.78 -0.45 6.59
N ASP A 409 21.68 -0.03 5.95
CA ASP A 409 20.62 0.74 6.61
C ASP A 409 19.93 -0.08 7.70
N ALA A 410 19.71 -1.37 7.45
CA ALA A 410 19.10 -2.26 8.43
C ALA A 410 19.95 -2.41 9.70
N LEU A 411 21.27 -2.44 9.61
CA LEU A 411 22.17 -2.56 10.76
C LEU A 411 22.40 -1.22 11.48
N SER A 412 22.42 -0.11 10.74
CA SER A 412 22.67 1.24 11.27
C SER A 412 21.42 1.97 11.76
N SER A 413 20.22 1.34 11.67
CA SER A 413 18.96 1.88 12.15
C SER A 413 18.41 1.08 13.32
N ASP A 414 17.53 1.70 14.15
CA ASP A 414 16.82 1.02 15.21
C ASP A 414 15.86 -0.04 14.64
N ARG A 415 15.77 -1.18 15.33
CA ARG A 415 14.86 -2.28 15.01
C ARG A 415 14.06 -2.70 16.27
N PRO A 416 12.91 -3.39 16.15
CA PRO A 416 12.08 -3.76 17.31
C PRO A 416 12.84 -4.54 18.40
N TYR A 417 13.91 -5.21 18.03
CA TYR A 417 14.69 -6.10 18.91
C TYR A 417 16.14 -5.63 19.13
N ARG A 418 16.56 -4.48 18.54
CA ARG A 418 17.95 -4.02 18.61
C ARG A 418 18.06 -2.53 18.29
N GLY A 419 18.86 -1.80 19.04
CA GLY A 419 19.26 -0.43 18.72
C GLY A 419 20.16 -0.36 17.46
N ALA A 420 20.31 0.85 16.90
CA ALA A 420 21.24 1.15 15.81
C ALA A 420 22.66 0.81 16.19
N MET A 421 23.40 0.17 15.27
CA MET A 421 24.84 -0.10 15.43
C MET A 421 25.67 1.10 14.96
N SER A 422 26.86 1.25 15.50
CA SER A 422 27.82 2.21 14.98
C SER A 422 28.26 1.85 13.55
N ARG A 423 28.73 2.84 12.81
CA ARG A 423 29.24 2.62 11.45
C ARG A 423 30.34 1.57 11.39
N SER A 424 31.27 1.57 12.36
CA SER A 424 32.36 0.61 12.39
C SER A 424 31.89 -0.83 12.64
N GLU A 425 30.95 -1.02 13.57
CA GLU A 425 30.34 -2.33 13.84
C GLU A 425 29.55 -2.83 12.61
N THR A 426 28.78 -1.95 11.99
CA THR A 426 28.02 -2.26 10.77
C THR A 426 28.94 -2.74 9.64
N LEU A 427 30.02 -1.99 9.36
CA LEU A 427 30.96 -2.36 8.33
C LEU A 427 31.68 -3.69 8.63
N ALA A 428 32.07 -3.95 9.87
CA ALA A 428 32.70 -5.21 10.26
C ALA A 428 31.78 -6.42 10.03
N ILE A 429 30.47 -6.27 10.32
CA ILE A 429 29.47 -7.32 10.06
C ILE A 429 29.30 -7.55 8.56
N ILE A 430 29.20 -6.47 7.75
CA ILE A 430 29.05 -6.59 6.30
C ILE A 430 30.29 -7.26 5.70
N GLU A 431 31.51 -6.85 6.12
CA GLU A 431 32.78 -7.43 5.68
C GLU A 431 32.85 -8.92 5.93
N SER A 432 32.40 -9.38 7.11
CA SER A 432 32.37 -10.82 7.43
C SER A 432 31.43 -11.65 6.55
N ASN A 433 30.51 -10.99 5.85
CA ASN A 433 29.56 -11.62 4.92
C ASN A 433 29.95 -11.46 3.44
N VAL A 434 31.07 -10.82 3.13
CA VAL A 434 31.61 -10.73 1.75
C VAL A 434 31.94 -12.12 1.22
N GLY A 435 31.52 -12.39 -0.02
CA GLY A 435 31.71 -13.70 -0.67
C GLY A 435 30.65 -14.75 -0.28
N THR A 436 29.81 -14.47 0.70
CA THR A 436 28.66 -15.33 1.07
C THR A 436 27.31 -14.64 0.81
N ALA A 437 27.01 -13.59 1.56
CA ALA A 437 25.79 -12.81 1.36
C ALA A 437 26.00 -11.60 0.46
N ILE A 438 27.18 -10.97 0.55
CA ILE A 438 27.49 -9.65 0.00
C ILE A 438 28.54 -9.76 -1.10
N ASP A 439 28.32 -9.02 -2.17
CA ASP A 439 29.28 -8.84 -3.26
C ASP A 439 30.46 -7.96 -2.80
N GLY A 440 31.69 -8.38 -3.10
CA GLY A 440 32.90 -7.68 -2.66
C GLY A 440 33.06 -6.30 -3.30
N ASP A 441 32.80 -6.17 -4.59
CA ASP A 441 32.89 -4.88 -5.30
C ASP A 441 31.85 -3.88 -4.76
N CYS A 442 30.64 -4.37 -4.45
CA CYS A 442 29.57 -3.56 -3.84
C CYS A 442 29.93 -3.13 -2.41
N TYR A 443 30.61 -3.99 -1.62
CA TYR A 443 31.10 -3.64 -0.30
C TYR A 443 32.18 -2.55 -0.35
N GLU A 444 33.17 -2.68 -1.25
CA GLU A 444 34.21 -1.66 -1.42
C GLU A 444 33.60 -0.32 -1.88
N ALA A 445 32.65 -0.36 -2.81
CA ALA A 445 31.92 0.83 -3.24
C ALA A 445 31.10 1.44 -2.08
N LEU A 446 30.46 0.65 -1.23
CA LEU A 446 29.79 1.13 -0.02
C LEU A 446 30.77 1.88 0.87
N ARG A 447 31.91 1.28 1.19
CA ARG A 447 32.94 1.84 2.09
C ARG A 447 33.47 3.19 1.62
N LEU A 448 33.59 3.39 0.31
CA LEU A 448 34.03 4.64 -0.30
C LEU A 448 32.95 5.74 -0.31
N ASN A 449 31.69 5.38 -0.15
CA ASN A 449 30.54 6.31 -0.23
C ASN A 449 29.91 6.66 1.14
N LEU A 450 30.46 6.16 2.21
CA LEU A 450 30.05 6.48 3.57
C LEU A 450 30.95 7.58 4.16
#